data_699d813c63987d9b9f16593448d4d8f2
#
_entry.id   699d813c63987d9b9f16593448d4d8f2
#
_cell.length_a   1.000
_cell.length_b   1.000
_cell.length_c   1.000
_cell.angle_alpha   90.00
_cell.angle_beta   90.00
_cell.angle_gamma   90.00
#
_symmetry.space_group_name_H-M   'P 1'
#
loop_
_entity.id
_entity.type
_entity.pdbx_description
1 polymer ?
#
loop_
_entity_poly.entity_id
_entity_poly.type
_entity_poly.pdbx_seq_one_letter_code
_entity_poly.pdbx_strand_id
1 'polypeptide(L)'
;MQVQLSVMLLLRNGEPAVAAMVRRAAELGRSVVGEAGRFEILALDEHSGDNTLSLLSVLHSKLPELRTMQEVREGTAVAHAARTARGEQWLFMDRKVDAELMRWGVRQLASGQRTAIVPGEILAVEARIGAHVLGNLYGGLVSAQQAVTRELAARGSRPVTRPAPDRGLTERALLFLRGHLGMVGLGQLDRPRGT
;
A
#
# COMPACT_ATOMS: atom_id res chain seq x y z
N MET A 1 5.77 -19.00 -15.19
CA MET A 1 4.72 -17.96 -15.40
C MET A 1 5.05 -16.79 -14.49
N GLN A 2 5.07 -15.58 -15.05
CA GLN A 2 5.42 -14.33 -14.36
C GLN A 2 4.22 -13.78 -13.58
N VAL A 3 4.47 -13.12 -12.44
CA VAL A 3 3.44 -12.43 -11.67
C VAL A 3 3.09 -11.13 -12.41
N GLN A 4 1.82 -10.88 -12.68
CA GLN A 4 1.36 -9.69 -13.40
C GLN A 4 1.07 -8.52 -12.46
N LEU A 5 0.47 -8.80 -11.31
CA LEU A 5 0.05 -7.79 -10.35
C LEU A 5 0.53 -8.13 -8.94
N SER A 6 1.16 -7.17 -8.27
CA SER A 6 1.40 -7.19 -6.82
C SER A 6 0.53 -6.14 -6.14
N VAL A 7 -0.31 -6.57 -5.18
CA VAL A 7 -1.10 -5.68 -4.33
C VAL A 7 -0.42 -5.58 -2.98
N MET A 8 0.04 -4.38 -2.61
CA MET A 8 0.78 -4.11 -1.38
C MET A 8 -0.15 -3.46 -0.35
N LEU A 9 -0.29 -4.12 0.78
CA LEU A 9 -1.05 -3.65 1.94
C LEU A 9 -0.05 -3.16 3.00
N LEU A 10 0.01 -1.84 3.22
CA LEU A 10 0.84 -1.23 4.25
C LEU A 10 0.01 -1.19 5.54
N LEU A 11 0.39 -1.98 6.54
CA LEU A 11 -0.44 -2.22 7.72
C LEU A 11 0.26 -1.73 9.00
N ARG A 12 -0.53 -1.09 9.85
CA ARG A 12 -0.19 -0.77 11.23
C ARG A 12 -1.48 -0.69 12.05
N ASN A 13 -1.64 -1.61 13.01
CA ASN A 13 -2.86 -1.74 13.80
C ASN A 13 -4.11 -1.83 12.90
N GLY A 14 -4.06 -2.78 11.95
CA GLY A 14 -5.03 -2.93 10.88
C GLY A 14 -6.17 -3.89 11.20
N GLU A 15 -6.25 -4.46 12.41
CA GLU A 15 -7.23 -5.48 12.81
C GLU A 15 -8.66 -5.20 12.30
N PRO A 16 -9.23 -3.99 12.42
CA PRO A 16 -10.61 -3.73 11.97
C PRO A 16 -10.81 -3.83 10.46
N ALA A 17 -9.73 -3.72 9.67
CA ALA A 17 -9.80 -3.59 8.21
C ALA A 17 -9.09 -4.68 7.42
N VAL A 18 -8.08 -5.34 8.01
CA VAL A 18 -7.15 -6.23 7.30
C VAL A 18 -7.85 -7.34 6.53
N ALA A 19 -8.85 -8.00 7.13
CA ALA A 19 -9.58 -9.09 6.46
C ALA A 19 -10.36 -8.60 5.23
N ALA A 20 -10.92 -7.39 5.29
CA ALA A 20 -11.62 -6.79 4.16
C ALA A 20 -10.63 -6.33 3.07
N MET A 21 -9.48 -5.79 3.46
CA MET A 21 -8.43 -5.38 2.52
C MET A 21 -7.88 -6.57 1.75
N VAL A 22 -7.53 -7.66 2.43
CA VAL A 22 -7.02 -8.89 1.81
C VAL A 22 -8.04 -9.50 0.86
N ARG A 23 -9.32 -9.62 1.27
CA ARG A 23 -10.37 -10.14 0.38
C ARG A 23 -10.54 -9.30 -0.88
N ARG A 24 -10.59 -7.97 -0.76
CA ARG A 24 -10.69 -7.07 -1.92
C ARG A 24 -9.48 -7.15 -2.84
N ALA A 25 -8.28 -7.27 -2.27
CA ALA A 25 -7.06 -7.46 -3.04
C ALA A 25 -7.10 -8.79 -3.82
N ALA A 26 -7.58 -9.87 -3.22
CA ALA A 26 -7.74 -11.15 -3.88
C ALA A 26 -8.81 -11.12 -5.00
N GLU A 27 -9.96 -10.48 -4.76
CA GLU A 27 -11.00 -10.27 -5.78
C GLU A 27 -10.47 -9.45 -6.96
N LEU A 28 -9.76 -8.35 -6.68
CA LEU A 28 -9.10 -7.54 -7.71
C LEU A 28 -8.12 -8.39 -8.51
N GLY A 29 -7.19 -9.08 -7.84
CA GLY A 29 -6.18 -9.90 -8.48
C GLY A 29 -6.81 -10.89 -9.46
N ARG A 30 -7.77 -11.69 -9.01
CA ARG A 30 -8.48 -12.65 -9.87
C ARG A 30 -9.19 -11.99 -11.05
N SER A 31 -9.82 -10.83 -10.84
CA SER A 31 -10.52 -10.10 -11.91
C SER A 31 -9.59 -9.51 -12.97
N VAL A 32 -8.35 -9.18 -12.59
CA VAL A 32 -7.37 -8.54 -13.49
C VAL A 32 -6.58 -9.57 -14.29
N VAL A 33 -6.11 -10.63 -13.61
CA VAL A 33 -5.19 -11.58 -14.25
C VAL A 33 -5.93 -12.76 -14.91
N GLY A 34 -7.22 -12.97 -14.63
CA GLY A 34 -7.99 -14.10 -15.11
C GLY A 34 -7.49 -15.45 -14.60
N GLU A 35 -7.97 -16.55 -15.20
CA GLU A 35 -7.66 -17.91 -14.74
C GLU A 35 -6.20 -18.33 -15.01
N ALA A 36 -5.60 -17.84 -16.07
CA ALA A 36 -4.22 -18.19 -16.48
C ALA A 36 -3.15 -17.29 -15.87
N GLY A 37 -3.54 -16.14 -15.31
CA GLY A 37 -2.59 -15.15 -14.77
C GLY A 37 -2.22 -15.42 -13.32
N ARG A 38 -1.19 -14.72 -12.85
CA ARG A 38 -0.74 -14.79 -11.46
C ARG A 38 -0.67 -13.41 -10.83
N PHE A 39 -1.15 -13.30 -9.61
CA PHE A 39 -0.98 -12.13 -8.77
C PHE A 39 -0.44 -12.54 -7.40
N GLU A 40 0.03 -11.58 -6.64
CA GLU A 40 0.38 -11.74 -5.23
C GLU A 40 -0.19 -10.59 -4.41
N ILE A 41 -0.39 -10.86 -3.13
CA ILE A 41 -0.74 -9.87 -2.12
C ILE A 41 0.41 -9.85 -1.12
N LEU A 42 1.05 -8.69 -0.95
CA LEU A 42 2.08 -8.47 0.06
C LEU A 42 1.47 -7.67 1.22
N ALA A 43 1.30 -8.29 2.36
CA ALA A 43 0.90 -7.62 3.60
C ALA A 43 2.17 -7.29 4.41
N LEU A 44 2.46 -5.99 4.55
CA LEU A 44 3.63 -5.50 5.26
C LEU A 44 3.18 -4.89 6.58
N ASP A 45 3.52 -5.55 7.67
CA ASP A 45 3.13 -5.17 9.03
C ASP A 45 4.23 -4.37 9.71
N GLU A 46 3.98 -3.08 9.95
CA GLU A 46 4.88 -2.17 10.66
C GLU A 46 4.62 -2.23 12.17
N HIS A 47 5.00 -3.35 12.82
CA HIS A 47 4.89 -3.55 14.27
C HIS A 47 3.48 -3.29 14.82
N SER A 48 2.46 -3.97 14.30
CA SER A 48 1.12 -3.92 14.87
C SER A 48 1.11 -4.50 16.28
N GLY A 49 0.48 -3.77 17.21
CA GLY A 49 0.26 -4.21 18.60
C GLY A 49 -1.11 -4.85 18.84
N ASP A 50 -1.94 -4.98 17.79
CA ASP A 50 -3.27 -5.59 17.80
C ASP A 50 -3.25 -7.00 17.19
N ASN A 51 -4.42 -7.59 16.89
CA ASN A 51 -4.53 -8.92 16.30
C ASN A 51 -4.27 -8.98 14.79
N THR A 52 -3.71 -7.94 14.16
CA THR A 52 -3.44 -7.90 12.71
C THR A 52 -2.68 -9.12 12.22
N LEU A 53 -1.58 -9.48 12.88
CA LEU A 53 -0.73 -10.63 12.49
C LEU A 53 -1.46 -11.97 12.64
N SER A 54 -2.26 -12.15 13.70
CA SER A 54 -3.07 -13.35 13.90
C SER A 54 -4.09 -13.52 12.78
N LEU A 55 -4.76 -12.44 12.39
CA LEU A 55 -5.70 -12.46 11.27
C LEU A 55 -5.01 -12.74 9.93
N LEU A 56 -3.83 -12.16 9.68
CA LEU A 56 -3.05 -12.45 8.47
C LEU A 56 -2.63 -13.90 8.40
N SER A 57 -2.25 -14.52 9.51
CA SER A 57 -1.90 -15.96 9.58
C SER A 57 -3.09 -16.84 9.18
N VAL A 58 -4.29 -16.55 9.71
CA VAL A 58 -5.52 -17.26 9.34
C VAL A 58 -5.88 -17.05 7.86
N LEU A 59 -5.70 -15.85 7.34
CA LEU A 59 -5.99 -15.55 5.93
C LEU A 59 -4.97 -16.23 4.99
N HIS A 60 -3.70 -16.29 5.37
CA HIS A 60 -2.65 -16.95 4.60
C HIS A 60 -2.97 -18.44 4.37
N SER A 61 -3.51 -19.14 5.36
CA SER A 61 -3.89 -20.56 5.21
C SER A 61 -4.99 -20.80 4.16
N LYS A 62 -5.74 -19.76 3.79
CA LYS A 62 -6.86 -19.82 2.82
C LYS A 62 -6.54 -19.16 1.48
N LEU A 63 -5.47 -18.38 1.40
CA LEU A 63 -5.11 -17.56 0.24
C LEU A 63 -3.61 -17.75 -0.04
N PRO A 64 -3.23 -18.69 -0.90
CA PRO A 64 -1.82 -18.98 -1.21
C PRO A 64 -1.11 -17.78 -1.88
N GLU A 65 -1.86 -16.84 -2.45
CA GLU A 65 -1.34 -15.61 -3.04
C GLU A 65 -0.91 -14.56 -1.99
N LEU A 66 -1.36 -14.73 -0.73
CA LEU A 66 -1.01 -13.83 0.37
C LEU A 66 0.37 -14.18 0.93
N ARG A 67 1.24 -13.19 0.98
CA ARG A 67 2.54 -13.23 1.65
C ARG A 67 2.58 -12.17 2.73
N THR A 68 2.96 -12.52 3.92
CA THR A 68 3.06 -11.59 5.05
C THR A 68 4.53 -11.31 5.37
N MET A 69 4.88 -10.05 5.51
CA MET A 69 6.16 -9.56 6.04
C MET A 69 5.89 -8.93 7.40
N GLN A 70 6.42 -9.58 8.43
CA GLN A 70 6.25 -9.18 9.83
C GLN A 70 7.41 -8.30 10.28
N GLU A 71 7.18 -7.54 11.35
CA GLU A 71 8.20 -6.72 12.02
C GLU A 71 8.95 -5.76 11.07
N VAL A 72 8.25 -5.28 10.06
CA VAL A 72 8.81 -4.28 9.16
C VAL A 72 9.05 -2.98 9.94
N ARG A 73 10.27 -2.46 9.88
CA ARG A 73 10.60 -1.21 10.55
C ARG A 73 9.65 -0.10 10.10
N GLU A 74 9.14 0.69 11.03
CA GLU A 74 8.26 1.83 10.76
C GLU A 74 8.82 2.73 9.67
N GLY A 75 7.98 3.13 8.72
CA GLY A 75 8.34 3.97 7.58
C GLY A 75 9.14 3.25 6.48
N THR A 76 9.36 1.93 6.56
CA THR A 76 10.11 1.21 5.53
C THR A 76 9.28 0.19 4.74
N ALA A 77 7.98 0.07 5.02
CA ALA A 77 7.11 -0.90 4.36
C ALA A 77 7.08 -0.72 2.83
N VAL A 78 6.99 0.53 2.34
CA VAL A 78 7.02 0.82 0.90
C VAL A 78 8.32 0.32 0.27
N ALA A 79 9.47 0.61 0.89
CA ALA A 79 10.77 0.17 0.38
C ALA A 79 10.93 -1.36 0.41
N HIS A 80 10.44 -2.01 1.47
CA HIS A 80 10.42 -3.48 1.55
C HIS A 80 9.54 -4.08 0.45
N ALA A 81 8.34 -3.54 0.23
CA ALA A 81 7.46 -3.96 -0.86
C ALA A 81 8.16 -3.83 -2.20
N ALA A 82 8.76 -2.68 -2.49
CA ALA A 82 9.44 -2.40 -3.76
C ALA A 82 10.62 -3.33 -4.05
N ARG A 83 11.29 -3.86 -3.01
CA ARG A 83 12.38 -4.82 -3.16
C ARG A 83 11.93 -6.27 -3.29
N THR A 84 10.71 -6.60 -2.87
CA THR A 84 10.24 -7.99 -2.76
C THR A 84 9.08 -8.33 -3.66
N ALA A 85 8.41 -7.33 -4.23
CA ALA A 85 7.33 -7.50 -5.17
C ALA A 85 7.82 -8.12 -6.49
N ARG A 86 7.02 -9.03 -7.04
CA ARG A 86 7.34 -9.82 -8.24
C ARG A 86 6.51 -9.44 -9.46
N GLY A 87 5.44 -8.67 -9.24
CA GLY A 87 4.52 -8.27 -10.29
C GLY A 87 5.09 -7.18 -11.20
N GLU A 88 4.64 -7.16 -12.45
CA GLU A 88 4.95 -6.11 -13.40
C GLU A 88 4.22 -4.79 -13.10
N GLN A 89 3.06 -4.90 -12.48
CA GLN A 89 2.23 -3.79 -12.04
C GLN A 89 2.06 -3.86 -10.52
N TRP A 90 2.14 -2.71 -9.87
CA TRP A 90 2.07 -2.59 -8.42
C TRP A 90 0.92 -1.68 -8.01
N LEU A 91 0.17 -2.11 -6.99
CA LEU A 91 -0.88 -1.32 -6.35
C LEU A 91 -0.62 -1.24 -4.85
N PHE A 92 -0.37 -0.05 -4.33
CA PHE A 92 -0.18 0.22 -2.90
C PHE A 92 -1.43 0.80 -2.28
N MET A 93 -1.75 0.38 -1.05
CA MET A 93 -2.77 0.98 -0.18
C MET A 93 -2.43 0.76 1.30
N ASP A 94 -2.84 1.69 2.16
CA ASP A 94 -2.62 1.64 3.62
C ASP A 94 -3.93 1.55 4.42
N ARG A 95 -5.06 1.41 3.75
CA ARG A 95 -6.41 1.36 4.31
C ARG A 95 -7.37 0.59 3.42
N LYS A 96 -8.58 0.39 3.92
CA LYS A 96 -9.67 -0.17 3.12
C LYS A 96 -10.09 0.84 2.05
N VAL A 97 -9.77 0.54 0.81
CA VAL A 97 -10.10 1.35 -0.36
C VAL A 97 -11.32 0.76 -1.07
N ASP A 98 -12.08 1.61 -1.75
CA ASP A 98 -13.18 1.16 -2.61
C ASP A 98 -12.65 0.31 -3.78
N ALA A 99 -13.36 -0.80 -4.08
CA ALA A 99 -12.95 -1.71 -5.14
C ALA A 99 -12.93 -1.05 -6.53
N GLU A 100 -13.76 -0.03 -6.76
CA GLU A 100 -13.78 0.73 -8.01
C GLU A 100 -12.50 1.57 -8.18
N LEU A 101 -12.00 2.18 -7.09
CA LEU A 101 -10.73 2.92 -7.14
C LEU A 101 -9.54 2.00 -7.42
N MET A 102 -9.52 0.82 -6.79
CA MET A 102 -8.49 -0.18 -7.04
C MET A 102 -8.50 -0.63 -8.50
N ARG A 103 -9.68 -0.99 -9.03
CA ARG A 103 -9.86 -1.36 -10.44
C ARG A 103 -9.48 -0.23 -11.38
N TRP A 104 -9.85 1.01 -11.05
CA TRP A 104 -9.46 2.17 -11.84
C TRP A 104 -7.95 2.30 -11.93
N GLY A 105 -7.22 2.24 -10.82
CA GLY A 105 -5.76 2.35 -10.80
C GLY A 105 -5.08 1.32 -11.69
N VAL A 106 -5.48 0.04 -11.58
CA VAL A 106 -4.89 -1.04 -12.38
C VAL A 106 -5.28 -0.92 -13.87
N ARG A 107 -6.52 -0.52 -14.18
CA ARG A 107 -6.93 -0.26 -15.58
C ARG A 107 -6.12 0.85 -16.23
N GLN A 108 -5.72 1.90 -15.48
CA GLN A 108 -4.82 2.93 -16.04
C GLN A 108 -3.49 2.33 -16.47
N LEU A 109 -2.89 1.44 -15.67
CA LEU A 109 -1.65 0.76 -16.07
C LEU A 109 -1.87 -0.15 -17.28
N ALA A 110 -2.96 -0.91 -17.31
CA ALA A 110 -3.31 -1.77 -18.45
C ALA A 110 -3.55 -0.98 -19.74
N SER A 111 -3.97 0.29 -19.66
CA SER A 111 -4.14 1.20 -20.80
C SER A 111 -2.86 1.91 -21.25
N GLY A 112 -1.70 1.52 -20.70
CA GLY A 112 -0.40 2.07 -21.07
C GLY A 112 0.02 3.30 -20.23
N GLN A 113 -0.74 3.68 -19.21
CA GLN A 113 -0.29 4.69 -18.25
C GLN A 113 0.76 4.10 -17.32
N ARG A 114 1.79 4.85 -17.02
CA ARG A 114 2.90 4.37 -16.19
C ARG A 114 2.62 4.46 -14.69
N THR A 115 1.71 5.35 -14.32
CA THR A 115 1.35 5.62 -12.92
C THR A 115 -0.04 6.22 -12.84
N ALA A 116 -0.83 5.77 -11.86
CA ALA A 116 -2.12 6.32 -11.51
C ALA A 116 -2.21 6.54 -9.99
N ILE A 117 -2.71 7.69 -9.58
CA ILE A 117 -2.76 8.13 -8.18
C ILE A 117 -4.17 8.60 -7.82
N VAL A 118 -4.70 8.05 -6.73
CA VAL A 118 -5.78 8.69 -5.96
C VAL A 118 -5.14 9.16 -4.66
N PRO A 119 -5.04 10.49 -4.43
CA PRO A 119 -4.29 11.04 -3.29
C PRO A 119 -4.72 10.45 -1.95
N GLY A 120 -3.77 9.91 -1.20
CA GLY A 120 -3.99 9.28 0.09
C GLY A 120 -4.78 7.97 0.08
N GLU A 121 -5.14 7.42 -1.11
CA GLU A 121 -5.92 6.18 -1.23
C GLU A 121 -5.12 5.05 -1.87
N ILE A 122 -4.60 5.29 -3.08
CA ILE A 122 -3.84 4.31 -3.84
C ILE A 122 -2.70 4.94 -4.64
N LEU A 123 -1.67 4.15 -4.83
CA LEU A 123 -0.64 4.36 -5.85
C LEU A 123 -0.60 3.11 -6.73
N ALA A 124 -0.97 3.23 -8.00
CA ALA A 124 -0.71 2.22 -9.01
C ALA A 124 0.48 2.65 -9.84
N VAL A 125 1.47 1.77 -10.03
CA VAL A 125 2.73 2.12 -10.72
C VAL A 125 3.33 0.89 -11.41
N GLU A 126 3.96 1.09 -12.57
CA GLU A 126 4.78 0.05 -13.20
C GLU A 126 5.96 -0.33 -12.31
N ALA A 127 6.27 -1.62 -12.22
CA ALA A 127 7.35 -2.15 -11.40
C ALA A 127 8.71 -1.46 -11.68
N ARG A 128 9.00 -1.14 -12.95
CA ARG A 128 10.26 -0.47 -13.35
C ARG A 128 10.42 0.90 -12.70
N ILE A 129 9.35 1.69 -12.61
CA ILE A 129 9.36 2.98 -11.94
C ILE A 129 9.39 2.79 -10.43
N GLY A 130 8.51 1.91 -9.92
CA GLY A 130 8.40 1.63 -8.50
C GLY A 130 9.72 1.15 -7.89
N ALA A 131 10.40 0.20 -8.50
CA ALA A 131 11.69 -0.32 -8.02
C ALA A 131 12.76 0.77 -7.98
N HIS A 132 12.82 1.62 -9.01
CA HIS A 132 13.78 2.71 -9.07
C HIS A 132 13.55 3.77 -7.99
N VAL A 133 12.30 4.17 -7.77
CA VAL A 133 11.95 5.32 -6.93
C VAL A 133 11.74 4.92 -5.47
N LEU A 134 11.13 3.76 -5.23
CA LEU A 134 10.61 3.39 -3.92
C LEU A 134 11.53 2.49 -3.11
N GLY A 135 12.53 1.86 -3.74
CA GLY A 135 13.38 0.84 -3.10
C GLY A 135 14.15 1.31 -1.85
N ASN A 136 14.41 2.62 -1.71
CA ASN A 136 15.07 3.23 -0.56
C ASN A 136 14.22 4.33 0.10
N LEU A 137 12.92 4.36 -0.20
CA LEU A 137 12.04 5.37 0.34
C LEU A 137 11.83 5.15 1.85
N TYR A 138 11.89 6.23 2.60
CA TYR A 138 11.38 6.29 3.98
C TYR A 138 10.05 7.04 4.00
N GLY A 139 9.01 6.40 4.52
CA GLY A 139 7.66 6.94 4.62
C GLY A 139 6.59 5.96 4.11
N GLY A 140 5.33 6.38 4.24
CA GLY A 140 4.15 5.60 3.83
C GLY A 140 3.66 5.92 2.42
N LEU A 141 2.38 5.62 2.17
CA LEU A 141 1.74 5.77 0.87
C LEU A 141 1.84 7.18 0.28
N VAL A 142 1.60 8.22 1.09
CA VAL A 142 1.67 9.63 0.63
C VAL A 142 3.08 10.00 0.19
N SER A 143 4.09 9.58 0.93
CA SER A 143 5.50 9.78 0.56
C SER A 143 5.83 9.07 -0.77
N ALA A 144 5.30 7.86 -0.97
CA ALA A 144 5.48 7.12 -2.22
C ALA A 144 4.83 7.84 -3.41
N GLN A 145 3.60 8.35 -3.24
CA GLN A 145 2.92 9.14 -4.27
C GLN A 145 3.70 10.39 -4.66
N GLN A 146 4.24 11.12 -3.67
CA GLN A 146 5.06 12.31 -3.89
C GLN A 146 6.39 11.99 -4.59
N ALA A 147 7.07 10.92 -4.17
CA ALA A 147 8.33 10.50 -4.77
C ALA A 147 8.15 10.13 -6.26
N VAL A 148 7.14 9.33 -6.57
CA VAL A 148 6.83 8.93 -7.95
C VAL A 148 6.42 10.14 -8.79
N THR A 149 5.62 11.07 -8.23
CA THR A 149 5.21 12.29 -8.93
C THR A 149 6.42 13.16 -9.28
N ARG A 150 7.35 13.34 -8.35
CA ARG A 150 8.60 14.10 -8.60
C ARG A 150 9.46 13.47 -9.67
N GLU A 151 9.63 12.15 -9.63
CA GLU A 151 10.41 11.42 -10.63
C GLU A 151 9.80 11.54 -12.02
N LEU A 152 8.48 11.41 -12.15
CA LEU A 152 7.80 11.59 -13.43
C LEU A 152 7.93 13.02 -13.95
N ALA A 153 7.79 14.01 -13.08
CA ALA A 153 7.95 15.43 -13.45
C ALA A 153 9.37 15.72 -13.96
N ALA A 154 10.41 15.16 -13.32
CA ALA A 154 11.79 15.27 -13.78
C ALA A 154 12.00 14.68 -15.19
N ARG A 155 11.16 13.74 -15.59
CA ARG A 155 11.16 13.12 -16.94
C ARG A 155 10.16 13.76 -17.91
N GLY A 156 9.60 14.93 -17.58
CA GLY A 156 8.61 15.62 -18.41
C GLY A 156 7.25 14.91 -18.51
N SER A 157 6.94 14.01 -17.56
CA SER A 157 5.70 13.22 -17.52
C SER A 157 4.90 13.51 -16.24
N ARG A 158 3.65 13.08 -16.21
CA ARG A 158 2.78 13.23 -15.04
C ARG A 158 1.99 11.95 -14.79
N PRO A 159 1.67 11.61 -13.51
CA PRO A 159 0.75 10.55 -13.20
C PRO A 159 -0.67 10.90 -13.65
N VAL A 160 -1.46 9.90 -14.02
CA VAL A 160 -2.91 10.08 -14.12
C VAL A 160 -3.48 10.17 -12.71
N THR A 161 -4.30 11.18 -12.45
CA THR A 161 -4.87 11.40 -11.12
C THR A 161 -6.40 11.38 -11.16
N ARG A 162 -6.99 10.88 -10.08
CA ARG A 162 -8.43 10.94 -9.80
C ARG A 162 -8.61 11.56 -8.41
N PRO A 163 -9.59 12.45 -8.20
CA PRO A 163 -9.89 12.98 -6.86
C PRO A 163 -10.18 11.85 -5.88
N ALA A 164 -9.72 12.01 -4.63
CA ALA A 164 -10.13 11.13 -3.55
C ALA A 164 -11.65 11.30 -3.30
N PRO A 165 -12.35 10.23 -2.86
CA PRO A 165 -13.73 10.34 -2.44
C PRO A 165 -13.88 11.42 -1.36
N ASP A 166 -15.01 12.13 -1.41
CA ASP A 166 -15.29 13.18 -0.41
C ASP A 166 -15.54 12.52 0.96
N ARG A 167 -14.53 12.57 1.80
CA ARG A 167 -14.60 12.09 3.19
C ARG A 167 -14.88 13.29 4.08
N GLY A 168 -15.84 13.16 5.00
CA GLY A 168 -16.18 14.21 5.94
C GLY A 168 -14.96 14.81 6.64
N LEU A 169 -15.02 16.07 7.03
CA LEU A 169 -13.92 16.87 7.60
C LEU A 169 -13.17 16.18 8.75
N THR A 170 -13.84 15.37 9.56
CA THR A 170 -13.27 14.62 10.68
C THR A 170 -12.29 13.53 10.21
N GLU A 171 -12.59 12.83 9.13
CA GLU A 171 -11.73 11.78 8.59
C GLU A 171 -10.51 12.38 7.87
N ARG A 172 -10.69 13.54 7.22
CA ARG A 172 -9.58 14.29 6.60
C ARG A 172 -8.58 14.82 7.63
N ALA A 173 -9.07 15.33 8.78
CA ALA A 173 -8.21 15.82 9.87
C ALA A 173 -7.40 14.67 10.51
N LEU A 174 -8.02 13.50 10.73
CA LEU A 174 -7.34 12.32 11.25
C LEU A 174 -6.25 11.80 10.30
N LEU A 175 -6.49 11.85 9.00
CA LEU A 175 -5.53 11.45 7.98
C LEU A 175 -4.33 12.41 7.91
N PHE A 176 -4.59 13.70 8.02
CA PHE A 176 -3.54 14.73 8.06
C PHE A 176 -2.65 14.57 9.30
N LEU A 177 -3.24 14.34 10.46
CA LEU A 177 -2.53 14.09 11.72
C LEU A 177 -1.67 12.81 11.67
N ARG A 178 -2.19 11.71 11.12
CA ARG A 178 -1.41 10.48 10.94
C ARG A 178 -0.22 10.64 9.99
N GLY A 179 -0.40 11.42 8.92
CA GLY A 179 0.69 11.70 7.97
C GLY A 179 1.80 12.58 8.53
N HIS A 180 1.47 13.45 9.49
CA HIS A 180 2.44 14.37 10.11
C HIS A 180 3.06 13.84 11.40
N LEU A 181 2.35 13.04 12.19
CA LEU A 181 2.89 12.43 13.42
C LEU A 181 3.94 11.34 13.14
N GLY A 182 3.93 10.74 11.96
CA GLY A 182 5.02 9.86 11.50
C GLY A 182 6.33 10.58 11.17
N MET A 183 6.33 11.91 11.07
CA MET A 183 7.53 12.73 10.83
C MET A 183 8.11 13.38 12.10
N VAL A 184 7.37 13.40 13.21
CA VAL A 184 7.84 13.93 14.49
C VAL A 184 7.87 12.75 15.47
N GLY A 185 9.07 12.21 15.67
CA GLY A 185 9.35 11.17 16.68
C GLY A 185 9.05 11.66 18.09
N LEU A 186 7.80 11.64 18.49
CA LEU A 186 7.41 11.76 19.90
C LEU A 186 7.28 10.36 20.50
N GLY A 187 8.41 9.68 20.58
CA GLY A 187 8.58 8.48 21.37
C GLY A 187 9.47 8.78 22.55
N GLN A 188 8.93 9.29 23.62
CA GLN A 188 9.32 9.04 25.01
C GLN A 188 8.66 10.11 25.91
N LEU A 189 7.46 9.80 26.38
CA LEU A 189 6.97 10.38 27.63
C LEU A 189 6.96 9.26 28.67
N ASP A 190 7.94 9.35 29.55
CA ASP A 190 8.12 8.83 30.89
C ASP A 190 7.07 7.85 31.43
N ARG A 191 7.57 6.65 31.76
CA ARG A 191 7.00 5.83 32.85
C ARG A 191 7.42 6.44 34.19
N PRO A 192 6.50 6.79 35.11
CA PRO A 192 6.88 7.14 36.44
C PRO A 192 7.44 5.89 37.12
N ARG A 193 8.65 6.01 37.68
CA ARG A 193 9.23 5.05 38.62
C ARG A 193 8.38 5.09 39.90
N GLY A 194 7.62 4.03 40.12
CA GLY A 194 7.00 3.77 41.44
C GLY A 194 8.05 3.27 42.41
N THR A 195 8.12 3.91 43.55
CA THR A 195 8.77 3.51 44.79
C THR A 195 8.16 2.24 45.33
#